data_cd40d87c225033c58426405ef480234d
#
_entry.id   cd40d87c225033c58426405ef480234d
#
_cell.length_a   1.000
_cell.length_b   1.000
_cell.length_c   1.000
_cell.angle_alpha   90.00
_cell.angle_beta   90.00
_cell.angle_gamma   90.00
#
_symmetry.space_group_name_H-M   'P 1'
#
loop_
_entity.id
_entity.type
_entity.pdbx_description
1 polymer ?
#
loop_
_entity_poly.entity_id
_entity_poly.type
_entity_poly.pdbx_seq_one_letter_code
_entity_poly.pdbx_strand_id
1 'polypeptide(L)'
;MDIRFVPQAEIDKQLYNSCVHFATNGSLYGYDWFLNATAKEWDLLVEGDNYVSAMPLPHRKNWLGRSLLQQPTLVPDLAVYSVKPLSPKRIQSFWDAIPDRFRGGELTVEPASVPKDSGRFDITTATGDALFLNKPYEEITDDFPPAYYERMARAEAADLLPAPHLKPEAYADFWLTVNGTTIDNEWKYHAMQRLMYQILHRSWGNAVGVQTRDGQLLAAVFNVYSHGRIFPLFPVESEKGADAGAMTYLMDNVLRGHAGRGLKVSRELVVGSLEYEV
;
A
#
# COMPACT_ATOMS: atom_id res chain seq x y z
N MET A 1 23.00 2.72 21.01
CA MET A 1 21.63 2.82 20.43
C MET A 1 20.78 1.86 21.26
N ASP A 2 19.72 2.36 21.89
CA ASP A 2 18.88 1.52 22.76
C ASP A 2 17.65 1.06 21.95
N ILE A 3 17.79 -0.11 21.31
CA ILE A 3 16.70 -0.75 20.57
C ILE A 3 16.15 -1.86 21.44
N ARG A 4 14.86 -1.79 21.72
CA ARG A 4 14.16 -2.81 22.51
C ARG A 4 13.00 -3.44 21.75
N PHE A 5 12.73 -4.68 22.06
CA PHE A 5 11.58 -5.42 21.58
C PHE A 5 10.34 -5.12 22.44
N VAL A 6 9.21 -4.89 21.78
CA VAL A 6 7.91 -4.61 22.41
C VAL A 6 6.86 -5.55 21.84
N PRO A 7 6.28 -6.45 22.64
CA PRO A 7 5.15 -7.28 22.23
C PRO A 7 3.95 -6.43 21.82
N GLN A 8 3.13 -6.91 20.89
CA GLN A 8 1.95 -6.19 20.37
C GLN A 8 1.04 -5.64 21.47
N ALA A 9 0.82 -6.42 22.53
CA ALA A 9 -0.03 -6.03 23.65
C ALA A 9 0.50 -4.86 24.50
N GLU A 10 1.82 -4.61 24.42
CA GLU A 10 2.53 -3.58 25.20
C GLU A 10 2.88 -2.34 24.37
N ILE A 11 2.52 -2.33 23.08
CA ILE A 11 2.82 -1.20 22.19
C ILE A 11 2.01 0.02 22.64
N ASP A 12 2.71 1.13 22.90
CA ASP A 12 2.08 2.44 22.99
C ASP A 12 1.72 2.89 21.57
N LYS A 13 0.44 2.72 21.21
CA LYS A 13 -0.07 3.01 19.88
C LYS A 13 0.02 4.50 19.53
N GLN A 14 -0.07 5.38 20.51
CA GLN A 14 0.04 6.83 20.27
C GLN A 14 1.48 7.20 19.91
N LEU A 15 2.46 6.71 20.65
CA LEU A 15 3.87 6.91 20.34
C LEU A 15 4.24 6.28 19.00
N TYR A 16 3.78 5.04 18.75
CA TYR A 16 4.06 4.34 17.50
C TYR A 16 3.47 5.07 16.28
N ASN A 17 2.18 5.39 16.30
CA ASN A 17 1.55 6.12 15.20
C ASN A 17 2.14 7.51 15.01
N SER A 18 2.57 8.18 16.09
CA SER A 18 3.28 9.46 16.01
C SER A 18 4.64 9.28 15.32
N CYS A 19 5.40 8.22 15.66
CA CYS A 19 6.65 7.90 14.98
C CYS A 19 6.42 7.70 13.47
N VAL A 20 5.45 6.87 13.08
CA VAL A 20 5.11 6.63 11.67
C VAL A 20 4.69 7.92 10.97
N HIS A 21 3.84 8.74 11.62
CA HIS A 21 3.32 9.97 11.05
C HIS A 21 4.40 11.01 10.75
N PHE A 22 5.34 11.19 11.66
CA PHE A 22 6.42 12.17 11.53
C PHE A 22 7.72 11.59 10.97
N ALA A 23 7.74 10.28 10.65
CA ALA A 23 8.90 9.67 10.02
C ALA A 23 9.19 10.32 8.66
N THR A 24 10.48 10.51 8.37
CA THR A 24 10.93 11.02 7.06
C THR A 24 10.58 10.07 5.91
N ASN A 25 10.40 8.79 6.24
CA ASN A 25 9.98 7.70 5.37
C ASN A 25 8.61 7.12 5.80
N GLY A 26 7.75 7.95 6.38
CA GLY A 26 6.42 7.53 6.82
C GLY A 26 5.58 6.97 5.68
N SER A 27 4.78 5.96 6.00
CA SER A 27 3.90 5.29 5.05
C SER A 27 2.57 4.93 5.68
N LEU A 28 1.53 4.87 4.85
CA LEU A 28 0.20 4.38 5.24
C LEU A 28 0.27 2.98 5.87
N TYR A 29 1.12 2.13 5.32
CA TYR A 29 1.25 0.72 5.71
C TYR A 29 1.88 0.52 7.10
N GLY A 30 2.54 1.54 7.64
CA GLY A 30 3.16 1.52 8.96
C GLY A 30 2.19 1.71 10.13
N TYR A 31 1.02 2.29 9.93
CA TYR A 31 0.11 2.56 11.04
C TYR A 31 -0.40 1.29 11.72
N ASP A 32 -0.56 1.33 13.05
CA ASP A 32 -1.03 0.20 13.85
C ASP A 32 -2.37 -0.35 13.38
N TRP A 33 -3.31 0.53 13.03
CA TRP A 33 -4.63 0.15 12.56
C TRP A 33 -4.59 -0.52 11.19
N PHE A 34 -3.60 -0.19 10.32
CA PHE A 34 -3.40 -0.86 9.05
C PHE A 34 -2.82 -2.26 9.27
N LEU A 35 -1.77 -2.37 10.09
CA LEU A 35 -1.17 -3.65 10.47
C LEU A 35 -2.17 -4.56 11.18
N ASN A 36 -2.99 -4.04 12.10
CA ASN A 36 -4.05 -4.82 12.78
C ASN A 36 -5.11 -5.37 11.81
N ALA A 37 -5.32 -4.73 10.66
CA ALA A 37 -6.26 -5.20 9.63
C ALA A 37 -5.63 -6.23 8.67
N THR A 38 -4.31 -6.22 8.49
CA THR A 38 -3.60 -6.94 7.42
C THR A 38 -2.64 -8.02 7.92
N ALA A 39 -2.14 -7.93 9.15
CA ALA A 39 -1.31 -8.93 9.79
C ALA A 39 -2.11 -9.75 10.81
N LYS A 40 -1.81 -11.04 10.96
CA LYS A 40 -2.42 -11.88 12.01
C LYS A 40 -1.89 -11.50 13.39
N GLU A 41 -0.57 -11.39 13.49
CA GLU A 41 0.16 -11.00 14.70
C GLU A 41 1.34 -10.12 14.26
N TRP A 42 1.69 -9.14 15.06
CA TRP A 42 2.88 -8.31 14.82
C TRP A 42 3.40 -7.73 16.13
N ASP A 43 4.70 -7.62 16.25
CA ASP A 43 5.40 -7.01 17.35
C ASP A 43 6.22 -5.82 16.86
N LEU A 44 7.00 -5.20 17.73
CA LEU A 44 7.69 -3.97 17.39
C LEU A 44 9.12 -3.97 17.94
N LEU A 45 10.06 -3.46 17.17
CA LEU A 45 11.32 -2.93 17.68
C LEU A 45 11.22 -1.40 17.74
N VAL A 46 11.66 -0.82 18.86
CA VAL A 46 11.65 0.63 19.04
C VAL A 46 12.99 1.14 19.54
N GLU A 47 13.36 2.34 19.09
CA GLU A 47 14.55 3.04 19.58
C GLU A 47 14.13 4.11 20.59
N GLY A 48 14.62 3.95 21.83
CA GLY A 48 14.36 4.86 22.94
C GLY A 48 12.91 4.83 23.46
N ASP A 49 12.67 5.53 24.57
CA ASP A 49 11.35 5.52 25.23
C ASP A 49 10.27 6.27 24.43
N ASN A 50 10.65 7.27 23.64
CA ASN A 50 9.73 8.08 22.82
C ASN A 50 9.55 7.55 21.40
N TYR A 51 9.96 6.31 21.11
CA TYR A 51 9.85 5.69 19.80
C TYR A 51 10.40 6.57 18.65
N VAL A 52 11.66 7.01 18.79
CA VAL A 52 12.34 7.85 17.78
C VAL A 52 12.43 7.12 16.43
N SER A 53 12.56 5.80 16.48
CA SER A 53 12.45 4.91 15.33
C SER A 53 11.70 3.65 15.72
N ALA A 54 11.02 3.05 14.78
CA ALA A 54 10.19 1.87 15.00
C ALA A 54 10.21 0.94 13.78
N MET A 55 10.36 -0.37 14.01
CA MET A 55 10.32 -1.41 12.98
C MET A 55 9.25 -2.44 13.34
N PRO A 56 8.12 -2.51 12.61
CA PRO A 56 7.13 -3.54 12.82
C PRO A 56 7.66 -4.91 12.39
N LEU A 57 7.33 -5.92 13.18
CA LEU A 57 7.70 -7.31 12.96
C LEU A 57 6.43 -8.17 12.80
N PRO A 58 5.74 -8.10 11.66
CA PRO A 58 4.62 -8.98 11.41
C PRO A 58 5.09 -10.41 11.27
N HIS A 59 4.32 -11.33 11.87
CA HIS A 59 4.75 -12.72 11.97
C HIS A 59 3.60 -13.70 12.03
N ARG A 60 3.94 -14.97 11.83
CA ARG A 60 3.04 -16.11 12.07
C ARG A 60 3.76 -17.23 12.78
N LYS A 61 3.02 -18.12 13.39
CA LYS A 61 3.54 -19.40 13.84
C LYS A 61 3.40 -20.44 12.74
N ASN A 62 4.48 -21.18 12.49
CA ASN A 62 4.42 -22.35 11.63
C ASN A 62 3.80 -23.55 12.36
N TRP A 63 3.65 -24.69 11.67
CA TRP A 63 3.07 -25.92 12.22
C TRP A 63 3.89 -26.52 13.39
N LEU A 64 5.17 -26.15 13.52
CA LEU A 64 6.05 -26.52 14.67
C LEU A 64 5.99 -25.48 15.80
N GLY A 65 5.11 -24.50 15.76
CA GLY A 65 4.98 -23.43 16.76
C GLY A 65 6.10 -22.39 16.72
N ARG A 66 6.98 -22.41 15.70
CA ARG A 66 8.07 -21.43 15.56
C ARG A 66 7.54 -20.15 14.93
N SER A 67 7.94 -18.99 15.47
CA SER A 67 7.62 -17.69 14.89
C SER A 67 8.48 -17.42 13.66
N LEU A 68 7.84 -17.05 12.57
CA LEU A 68 8.47 -16.64 11.31
C LEU A 68 7.95 -15.24 10.96
N LEU A 69 8.84 -14.35 10.55
CA LEU A 69 8.41 -13.08 9.95
C LEU A 69 7.65 -13.36 8.66
N GLN A 70 6.61 -12.60 8.41
CA GLN A 70 5.80 -12.75 7.21
C GLN A 70 5.28 -11.41 6.74
N GLN A 71 5.43 -11.15 5.44
CA GLN A 71 4.81 -9.99 4.81
C GLN A 71 3.30 -10.02 5.02
N PRO A 72 2.68 -8.94 5.57
CA PRO A 72 1.24 -8.89 5.68
C PRO A 72 0.58 -8.80 4.31
N THR A 73 -0.53 -9.47 4.17
CA THR A 73 -1.36 -9.33 2.95
C THR A 73 -1.82 -7.88 2.80
N LEU A 74 -1.87 -7.37 1.58
CA LEU A 74 -2.24 -5.98 1.24
C LEU A 74 -1.23 -4.92 1.71
N VAL A 75 -0.04 -5.31 2.13
CA VAL A 75 1.08 -4.42 2.46
C VAL A 75 2.22 -4.68 1.48
N PRO A 76 2.50 -3.78 0.54
CA PRO A 76 3.54 -4.02 -0.47
C PRO A 76 4.94 -3.97 0.12
N ASP A 77 5.16 -3.09 1.08
CA ASP A 77 6.45 -2.95 1.76
C ASP A 77 6.29 -2.51 3.21
N LEU A 78 7.33 -2.79 3.99
CA LEU A 78 7.51 -2.32 5.36
C LEU A 78 8.78 -1.47 5.45
N ALA A 79 8.95 -0.77 6.57
CA ALA A 79 10.11 0.09 6.78
C ALA A 79 10.59 0.07 8.23
N VAL A 80 11.81 0.51 8.43
CA VAL A 80 12.23 1.09 9.70
C VAL A 80 11.82 2.55 9.67
N TYR A 81 10.68 2.88 10.29
CA TYR A 81 10.16 4.24 10.37
C TYR A 81 11.00 5.07 11.34
N SER A 82 11.37 6.29 10.96
CA SER A 82 12.18 7.14 11.84
C SER A 82 11.92 8.62 11.64
N VAL A 83 11.80 9.34 12.75
CA VAL A 83 11.74 10.82 12.75
C VAL A 83 13.13 11.45 12.57
N LYS A 84 14.19 10.65 12.57
CA LYS A 84 15.58 11.07 12.30
C LYS A 84 16.13 10.32 11.09
N PRO A 85 17.08 10.89 10.35
CA PRO A 85 17.74 10.18 9.26
C PRO A 85 18.31 8.83 9.70
N LEU A 86 18.06 7.79 8.91
CA LEU A 86 18.56 6.45 9.13
C LEU A 86 19.87 6.25 8.35
N SER A 87 20.94 5.93 9.08
CA SER A 87 22.19 5.48 8.46
C SER A 87 22.17 3.95 8.24
N PRO A 88 22.97 3.42 7.31
CA PRO A 88 23.08 1.96 7.12
C PRO A 88 23.40 1.20 8.40
N LYS A 89 24.19 1.80 9.29
CA LYS A 89 24.51 1.23 10.60
C LYS A 89 23.28 1.16 11.52
N ARG A 90 22.42 2.20 11.51
CA ARG A 90 21.18 2.18 12.31
C ARG A 90 20.20 1.15 11.77
N ILE A 91 20.05 1.05 10.46
CA ILE A 91 19.23 0.01 9.85
C ILE A 91 19.72 -1.38 10.28
N GLN A 92 21.03 -1.67 10.12
CA GLN A 92 21.59 -2.96 10.54
C GLN A 92 21.32 -3.25 12.02
N SER A 93 21.43 -2.24 12.90
CA SER A 93 21.16 -2.44 14.33
C SER A 93 19.72 -2.86 14.62
N PHE A 94 18.72 -2.43 13.83
CA PHE A 94 17.34 -2.91 13.95
C PHE A 94 17.24 -4.39 13.56
N TRP A 95 17.87 -4.77 12.46
CA TRP A 95 17.86 -6.17 12.01
C TRP A 95 18.59 -7.10 12.98
N ASP A 96 19.72 -6.66 13.53
CA ASP A 96 20.48 -7.40 14.55
C ASP A 96 19.70 -7.54 15.87
N ALA A 97 18.81 -6.59 16.18
CA ALA A 97 17.97 -6.60 17.38
C ALA A 97 16.74 -7.50 17.30
N ILE A 98 16.47 -8.11 16.12
CA ILE A 98 15.32 -9.02 15.98
C ILE A 98 15.54 -10.27 16.87
N PRO A 99 14.64 -10.54 17.83
CA PRO A 99 14.82 -11.66 18.78
C PRO A 99 14.99 -13.02 18.12
N ASP A 100 15.78 -13.89 18.72
CA ASP A 100 16.06 -15.25 18.24
C ASP A 100 14.84 -16.16 18.16
N ARG A 101 13.73 -15.78 18.78
CA ARG A 101 12.46 -16.49 18.64
C ARG A 101 11.92 -16.47 17.19
N PHE A 102 12.28 -15.46 16.41
CA PHE A 102 11.97 -15.39 14.98
C PHE A 102 13.05 -16.17 14.20
N ARG A 103 12.71 -17.37 13.77
CA ARG A 103 13.66 -18.33 13.19
C ARG A 103 13.96 -18.13 11.72
N GLY A 104 13.33 -17.14 11.08
CA GLY A 104 13.44 -16.78 9.66
C GLY A 104 12.18 -16.06 9.21
N GLY A 105 12.00 -15.98 7.92
CA GLY A 105 10.82 -15.39 7.29
C GLY A 105 11.15 -14.50 6.11
N GLU A 106 10.11 -14.03 5.45
CA GLU A 106 10.18 -13.25 4.23
C GLU A 106 9.53 -11.89 4.45
N LEU A 107 10.23 -10.82 4.09
CA LEU A 107 9.71 -9.46 4.14
C LEU A 107 10.11 -8.69 2.89
N THR A 108 9.18 -7.91 2.36
CA THR A 108 9.47 -6.85 1.40
C THR A 108 9.61 -5.53 2.16
N VAL A 109 10.71 -4.83 1.95
CA VAL A 109 10.99 -3.57 2.64
C VAL A 109 11.32 -2.47 1.64
N GLU A 110 11.06 -1.22 2.04
CA GLU A 110 11.50 -0.07 1.26
C GLU A 110 13.02 -0.06 1.09
N PRO A 111 13.58 0.49 -0.02
CA PRO A 111 15.01 0.48 -0.30
C PRO A 111 15.88 1.04 0.83
N ALA A 112 15.41 2.10 1.53
CA ALA A 112 16.15 2.72 2.63
C ALA A 112 16.21 1.88 3.92
N SER A 113 15.39 0.83 4.02
CA SER A 113 15.32 -0.07 5.19
C SER A 113 16.00 -1.41 4.98
N VAL A 114 16.62 -1.62 3.80
CA VAL A 114 17.34 -2.86 3.49
C VAL A 114 18.61 -2.96 4.35
N PRO A 115 18.83 -4.08 5.09
CA PRO A 115 20.04 -4.29 5.86
C PRO A 115 21.23 -4.60 4.94
N LYS A 116 22.44 -4.39 5.44
CA LYS A 116 23.67 -4.89 4.78
C LYS A 116 23.77 -6.41 4.84
N ASP A 117 23.32 -6.97 5.97
CA ASP A 117 23.26 -8.41 6.24
C ASP A 117 21.86 -8.73 6.77
N SER A 118 21.12 -9.53 6.04
CA SER A 118 19.77 -9.97 6.40
C SER A 118 19.77 -11.20 7.33
N GLY A 119 20.94 -11.84 7.51
CA GLY A 119 21.11 -13.00 8.38
C GLY A 119 20.18 -14.15 7.97
N ARG A 120 19.21 -14.47 8.84
CA ARG A 120 18.26 -15.58 8.66
C ARG A 120 16.95 -15.22 7.95
N PHE A 121 16.85 -14.00 7.39
CA PHE A 121 15.64 -13.51 6.78
C PHE A 121 15.82 -13.33 5.27
N ASP A 122 14.79 -13.67 4.51
CA ASP A 122 14.71 -13.44 3.08
C ASP A 122 14.10 -12.05 2.83
N ILE A 123 14.92 -11.12 2.35
CA ILE A 123 14.53 -9.73 2.18
C ILE A 123 14.44 -9.39 0.71
N THR A 124 13.25 -8.98 0.31
CA THR A 124 13.00 -8.38 -1.00
C THR A 124 12.94 -6.86 -0.86
N THR A 125 13.53 -6.16 -1.80
CA THR A 125 13.43 -4.69 -1.87
C THR A 125 12.20 -4.33 -2.68
N ALA A 126 11.37 -3.46 -2.13
CA ALA A 126 10.25 -2.91 -2.89
C ALA A 126 10.77 -2.19 -4.14
N THR A 127 10.15 -2.51 -5.27
CA THR A 127 10.39 -1.83 -6.54
C THR A 127 9.18 -0.95 -6.84
N GLY A 128 9.39 0.11 -7.59
CA GLY A 128 8.31 0.98 -8.03
C GLY A 128 8.80 2.40 -8.22
N ASP A 129 8.35 3.01 -9.29
CA ASP A 129 8.67 4.38 -9.61
C ASP A 129 7.55 5.31 -9.14
N ALA A 130 7.93 6.43 -8.52
CA ALA A 130 7.01 7.43 -8.04
C ALA A 130 6.84 8.54 -9.07
N LEU A 131 5.64 8.70 -9.58
CA LEU A 131 5.25 9.83 -10.42
C LEU A 131 4.97 11.04 -9.53
N PHE A 132 5.71 12.13 -9.76
CA PHE A 132 5.53 13.39 -9.05
C PHE A 132 4.48 14.24 -9.77
N LEU A 133 3.47 14.71 -9.03
CA LEU A 133 2.34 15.48 -9.58
C LEU A 133 2.53 17.01 -9.40
N ASN A 134 3.75 17.49 -9.22
CA ASN A 134 4.07 18.89 -8.98
C ASN A 134 4.21 19.74 -10.27
N LYS A 135 3.84 19.18 -11.42
CA LYS A 135 3.86 19.81 -12.74
C LYS A 135 2.45 19.90 -13.34
N PRO A 136 2.23 20.73 -14.35
CA PRO A 136 1.02 20.68 -15.18
C PRO A 136 0.79 19.29 -15.77
N TYR A 137 -0.47 18.94 -16.00
CA TYR A 137 -0.85 17.62 -16.51
C TYR A 137 -0.12 17.23 -17.79
N GLU A 138 -0.02 18.16 -18.75
CA GLU A 138 0.62 17.95 -20.05
C GLU A 138 2.10 17.58 -19.90
N GLU A 139 2.81 18.23 -18.95
CA GLU A 139 4.22 17.92 -18.69
C GLU A 139 4.41 16.58 -17.94
N ILE A 140 3.41 16.14 -17.17
CA ILE A 140 3.47 14.84 -16.47
C ILE A 140 3.30 13.71 -17.46
N THR A 141 2.43 13.88 -18.46
CA THR A 141 2.09 12.82 -19.41
C THR A 141 3.00 12.77 -20.64
N ASP A 142 3.85 13.77 -20.88
CA ASP A 142 4.68 13.90 -22.08
C ASP A 142 5.60 12.70 -22.34
N ASP A 143 6.06 12.02 -21.28
CA ASP A 143 6.93 10.84 -21.35
C ASP A 143 6.19 9.51 -21.15
N PHE A 144 4.85 9.49 -21.22
CA PHE A 144 4.10 8.26 -21.06
C PHE A 144 4.22 7.35 -22.28
N PRO A 145 4.19 6.02 -22.07
CA PRO A 145 4.36 5.08 -23.17
C PRO A 145 3.19 5.11 -24.16
N PRO A 146 3.40 4.80 -25.45
CA PRO A 146 2.32 4.76 -26.46
C PRO A 146 1.10 3.94 -26.03
N ALA A 147 1.31 2.83 -25.35
CA ALA A 147 0.25 1.97 -24.82
C ALA A 147 -0.71 2.69 -23.85
N TYR A 148 -0.27 3.73 -23.16
CA TYR A 148 -1.16 4.56 -22.35
C TYR A 148 -2.18 5.30 -23.24
N TYR A 149 -1.73 5.94 -24.30
CA TYR A 149 -2.60 6.68 -25.22
C TYR A 149 -3.53 5.77 -26.00
N GLU A 150 -3.09 4.58 -26.36
CA GLU A 150 -3.93 3.56 -27.00
C GLU A 150 -5.07 3.12 -26.08
N ARG A 151 -4.81 2.92 -24.77
CA ARG A 151 -5.84 2.62 -23.79
C ARG A 151 -6.79 3.79 -23.57
N MET A 152 -6.27 5.01 -23.50
CA MET A 152 -7.12 6.22 -23.41
C MET A 152 -8.04 6.35 -24.61
N ALA A 153 -7.56 6.14 -25.82
CA ALA A 153 -8.39 6.18 -27.04
C ALA A 153 -9.50 5.10 -27.01
N ARG A 154 -9.21 3.90 -26.48
CA ARG A 154 -10.25 2.88 -26.30
C ARG A 154 -11.29 3.31 -25.26
N ALA A 155 -10.86 3.91 -24.16
CA ALA A 155 -11.76 4.39 -23.13
C ALA A 155 -12.71 5.49 -23.61
N GLU A 156 -12.20 6.42 -24.42
CA GLU A 156 -13.01 7.45 -25.08
C GLU A 156 -14.03 6.84 -26.04
N ALA A 157 -13.60 5.86 -26.87
CA ALA A 157 -14.49 5.15 -27.79
C ALA A 157 -15.56 4.32 -27.06
N ALA A 158 -15.29 3.83 -25.88
CA ALA A 158 -16.22 3.05 -25.05
C ALA A 158 -17.22 3.91 -24.27
N ASP A 159 -17.10 5.24 -24.32
CA ASP A 159 -18.00 6.22 -23.68
C ASP A 159 -18.19 5.95 -22.17
N LEU A 160 -17.05 5.79 -21.50
CA LEU A 160 -16.99 5.44 -20.08
C LEU A 160 -17.41 6.61 -19.19
N LEU A 161 -18.10 6.32 -18.11
CA LEU A 161 -18.57 7.30 -17.15
C LEU A 161 -17.83 7.13 -15.80
N PRO A 162 -17.43 8.23 -15.14
CA PRO A 162 -16.92 8.18 -13.77
C PRO A 162 -17.98 7.67 -12.79
N ALA A 163 -17.57 6.87 -11.81
CA ALA A 163 -18.31 6.52 -10.60
C ALA A 163 -17.57 7.10 -9.39
N PRO A 164 -17.80 8.38 -9.03
CA PRO A 164 -16.94 9.13 -8.11
C PRO A 164 -17.11 8.76 -6.64
N HIS A 165 -18.16 8.04 -6.28
CA HIS A 165 -18.48 7.69 -4.90
C HIS A 165 -19.00 6.26 -4.83
N LEU A 166 -18.08 5.31 -4.65
CA LEU A 166 -18.46 3.92 -4.40
C LEU A 166 -18.57 3.67 -2.90
N LYS A 167 -19.62 2.95 -2.52
CA LYS A 167 -19.72 2.44 -1.14
C LYS A 167 -18.71 1.31 -0.93
N PRO A 168 -18.12 1.16 0.26
CA PRO A 168 -17.17 0.07 0.55
C PRO A 168 -17.69 -1.32 0.20
N GLU A 169 -18.99 -1.57 0.42
CA GLU A 169 -19.63 -2.84 0.08
C GLU A 169 -19.64 -3.08 -1.43
N ALA A 170 -20.12 -2.10 -2.20
CA ALA A 170 -20.20 -2.22 -3.66
C ALA A 170 -18.80 -2.36 -4.29
N TYR A 171 -17.81 -1.68 -3.71
CA TYR A 171 -16.42 -1.84 -4.09
C TYR A 171 -15.91 -3.26 -3.84
N ALA A 172 -16.06 -3.75 -2.61
CA ALA A 172 -15.59 -5.05 -2.21
C ALA A 172 -16.32 -6.20 -2.95
N ASP A 173 -17.61 -6.05 -3.21
CA ASP A 173 -18.41 -6.99 -4.00
C ASP A 173 -17.90 -7.06 -5.45
N PHE A 174 -17.59 -5.92 -6.05
CA PHE A 174 -17.00 -5.88 -7.39
C PHE A 174 -15.61 -6.53 -7.39
N TRP A 175 -14.76 -6.22 -6.39
CA TRP A 175 -13.44 -6.83 -6.26
C TRP A 175 -13.54 -8.36 -6.15
N LEU A 176 -14.45 -8.87 -5.30
CA LEU A 176 -14.66 -10.31 -5.14
C LEU A 176 -15.21 -10.98 -6.40
N THR A 177 -16.10 -10.28 -7.12
CA THR A 177 -16.64 -10.76 -8.40
C THR A 177 -15.55 -10.96 -9.44
N VAL A 178 -14.60 -10.03 -9.53
CA VAL A 178 -13.50 -10.10 -10.50
C VAL A 178 -12.46 -11.17 -10.10
N ASN A 179 -12.11 -11.23 -8.82
CA ASN A 179 -11.02 -12.10 -8.34
C ASN A 179 -11.48 -13.52 -7.94
N GLY A 180 -12.79 -13.74 -7.90
CA GLY A 180 -13.38 -15.02 -7.52
C GLY A 180 -13.43 -15.25 -6.01
N THR A 181 -14.29 -16.18 -5.60
CA THR A 181 -14.52 -16.52 -4.19
C THR A 181 -13.61 -17.65 -3.75
N THR A 182 -12.59 -17.34 -2.97
CA THR A 182 -11.70 -18.28 -2.29
C THR A 182 -11.62 -17.91 -0.81
N ILE A 183 -11.15 -18.80 0.06
CA ILE A 183 -10.98 -18.51 1.50
C ILE A 183 -10.06 -17.29 1.71
N ASP A 184 -8.99 -17.17 0.92
CA ASP A 184 -8.06 -16.05 0.99
C ASP A 184 -8.72 -14.75 0.52
N ASN A 185 -9.48 -14.79 -0.58
CA ASN A 185 -10.20 -13.63 -1.10
C ASN A 185 -11.34 -13.19 -0.18
N GLU A 186 -12.02 -14.10 0.51
CA GLU A 186 -13.01 -13.75 1.54
C GLU A 186 -12.34 -13.02 2.71
N TRP A 187 -11.16 -13.46 3.14
CA TRP A 187 -10.40 -12.75 4.17
C TRP A 187 -9.97 -11.35 3.69
N LYS A 188 -9.45 -11.24 2.46
CA LYS A 188 -9.09 -9.94 1.83
C LYS A 188 -10.31 -9.02 1.74
N TYR A 189 -11.46 -9.53 1.30
CA TYR A 189 -12.73 -8.81 1.21
C TYR A 189 -13.07 -8.13 2.55
N HIS A 190 -13.05 -8.88 3.65
CA HIS A 190 -13.35 -8.33 4.96
C HIS A 190 -12.26 -7.37 5.48
N ALA A 191 -10.99 -7.64 5.17
CA ALA A 191 -9.90 -6.75 5.52
C ALA A 191 -10.00 -5.41 4.78
N MET A 192 -10.30 -5.43 3.49
CA MET A 192 -10.51 -4.23 2.67
C MET A 192 -11.67 -3.39 3.19
N GLN A 193 -12.83 -4.00 3.50
CA GLN A 193 -13.96 -3.26 4.06
C GLN A 193 -13.57 -2.57 5.36
N ARG A 194 -12.93 -3.27 6.29
CA ARG A 194 -12.47 -2.67 7.56
C ARG A 194 -11.53 -1.50 7.32
N LEU A 195 -10.57 -1.63 6.39
CA LEU A 195 -9.63 -0.57 6.04
C LEU A 195 -10.34 0.62 5.42
N MET A 196 -11.22 0.39 4.43
CA MET A 196 -11.97 1.45 3.77
C MET A 196 -12.80 2.26 4.77
N TYR A 197 -13.55 1.60 5.68
CA TYR A 197 -14.30 2.29 6.71
C TYR A 197 -13.42 3.11 7.65
N GLN A 198 -12.29 2.57 8.09
CA GLN A 198 -11.37 3.30 8.95
C GLN A 198 -10.77 4.53 8.27
N ILE A 199 -10.46 4.42 6.97
CA ILE A 199 -9.87 5.50 6.18
C ILE A 199 -10.92 6.57 5.88
N LEU A 200 -12.14 6.17 5.49
CA LEU A 200 -13.25 7.09 5.23
C LEU A 200 -13.65 7.86 6.48
N HIS A 201 -13.70 7.19 7.64
CA HIS A 201 -14.00 7.85 8.92
C HIS A 201 -12.96 8.92 9.31
N ARG A 202 -11.74 8.78 8.84
CA ARG A 202 -10.67 9.78 9.01
C ARG A 202 -10.65 10.85 7.90
N SER A 203 -11.50 10.73 6.90
CA SER A 203 -11.48 11.58 5.68
C SER A 203 -10.14 11.53 4.93
N TRP A 204 -9.46 10.39 4.95
CA TRP A 204 -8.14 10.21 4.33
C TRP A 204 -8.21 9.59 2.94
N GLY A 205 -9.38 9.26 2.43
CA GLY A 205 -9.49 8.61 1.15
C GLY A 205 -10.90 8.60 0.57
N ASN A 206 -11.01 8.07 -0.62
CA ASN A 206 -12.26 7.89 -1.35
C ASN A 206 -12.21 6.69 -2.30
N ALA A 207 -13.33 6.01 -2.46
CA ALA A 207 -13.51 4.96 -3.43
C ALA A 207 -14.07 5.56 -4.73
N VAL A 208 -13.38 5.32 -5.83
CA VAL A 208 -13.76 5.80 -7.16
C VAL A 208 -13.74 4.66 -8.16
N GLY A 209 -14.54 4.78 -9.21
CA GLY A 209 -14.59 3.79 -10.27
C GLY A 209 -14.94 4.38 -11.62
N VAL A 210 -15.02 3.50 -12.58
CA VAL A 210 -15.47 3.77 -13.95
C VAL A 210 -16.49 2.71 -14.34
N GLN A 211 -17.56 3.15 -14.99
CA GLN A 211 -18.70 2.32 -15.37
C GLN A 211 -19.16 2.61 -16.80
N THR A 212 -19.92 1.70 -17.35
CA THR A 212 -20.68 1.88 -18.61
C THR A 212 -21.90 2.78 -18.38
N ARG A 213 -22.56 3.21 -19.45
CA ARG A 213 -23.80 4.02 -19.37
C ARG A 213 -24.97 3.32 -18.66
N ASP A 214 -25.01 2.00 -18.72
CA ASP A 214 -26.00 1.17 -18.03
C ASP A 214 -25.62 0.86 -16.57
N GLY A 215 -24.54 1.45 -16.07
CA GLY A 215 -24.13 1.38 -14.67
C GLY A 215 -23.30 0.14 -14.28
N GLN A 216 -22.80 -0.64 -15.27
CA GLN A 216 -21.91 -1.75 -14.98
C GLN A 216 -20.52 -1.20 -14.63
N LEU A 217 -20.04 -1.52 -13.42
CA LEU A 217 -18.70 -1.14 -12.97
C LEU A 217 -17.64 -1.94 -13.75
N LEU A 218 -16.61 -1.27 -14.25
CA LEU A 218 -15.54 -1.83 -15.05
C LEU A 218 -14.19 -1.79 -14.37
N ALA A 219 -13.89 -0.72 -13.64
CA ALA A 219 -12.68 -0.56 -12.85
C ALA A 219 -12.98 0.23 -11.58
N ALA A 220 -12.22 -0.03 -10.53
CA ALA A 220 -12.31 0.71 -9.27
C ALA A 220 -10.96 0.77 -8.56
N VAL A 221 -10.74 1.85 -7.79
CA VAL A 221 -9.59 2.06 -6.94
C VAL A 221 -10.02 2.80 -5.67
N PHE A 222 -9.39 2.47 -4.55
CA PHE A 222 -9.57 3.18 -3.29
C PHE A 222 -8.34 4.07 -3.03
N ASN A 223 -8.47 5.36 -3.31
CA ASN A 223 -7.37 6.31 -3.12
C ASN A 223 -7.27 6.74 -1.67
N VAL A 224 -6.07 6.70 -1.11
CA VAL A 224 -5.76 7.19 0.23
C VAL A 224 -4.68 8.27 0.16
N TYR A 225 -4.90 9.37 0.86
CA TYR A 225 -4.00 10.52 0.89
C TYR A 225 -3.24 10.55 2.21
N SER A 226 -1.96 10.26 2.17
CA SER A 226 -1.10 10.23 3.35
C SER A 226 0.35 10.51 2.98
N HIS A 227 1.11 11.16 3.86
CA HIS A 227 2.55 11.41 3.70
C HIS A 227 2.94 12.03 2.34
N GLY A 228 2.12 12.97 1.83
CA GLY A 228 2.36 13.60 0.52
C GLY A 228 2.24 12.64 -0.67
N ARG A 229 1.53 11.51 -0.51
CA ARG A 229 1.32 10.48 -1.54
C ARG A 229 -0.15 10.15 -1.69
N ILE A 230 -0.51 9.74 -2.89
CA ILE A 230 -1.74 9.02 -3.16
C ILE A 230 -1.39 7.53 -3.17
N PHE A 231 -2.05 6.77 -2.32
CA PHE A 231 -1.97 5.31 -2.27
C PHE A 231 -3.23 4.75 -2.94
N PRO A 232 -3.14 4.29 -4.20
CA PRO A 232 -4.25 3.63 -4.87
C PRO A 232 -4.32 2.19 -4.35
N LEU A 233 -5.17 1.95 -3.38
CA LEU A 233 -5.33 0.64 -2.76
C LEU A 233 -6.33 -0.23 -3.54
N PHE A 234 -6.07 -1.53 -3.54
CA PHE A 234 -6.96 -2.57 -4.03
C PHE A 234 -7.44 -2.34 -5.47
N PRO A 235 -6.59 -1.90 -6.42
CA PRO A 235 -7.03 -1.70 -7.79
C PRO A 235 -7.67 -2.97 -8.33
N VAL A 236 -8.80 -2.81 -9.01
CA VAL A 236 -9.53 -3.93 -9.61
C VAL A 236 -10.13 -3.51 -10.94
N GLU A 237 -10.01 -4.38 -11.94
CA GLU A 237 -10.50 -4.16 -13.28
C GLU A 237 -11.06 -5.47 -13.84
N SER A 238 -12.27 -5.42 -14.39
CA SER A 238 -12.86 -6.57 -15.07
C SER A 238 -12.21 -6.79 -16.44
N GLU A 239 -12.34 -7.97 -17.03
CA GLU A 239 -11.87 -8.25 -18.40
C GLU A 239 -12.43 -7.22 -19.39
N LYS A 240 -13.73 -6.93 -19.34
CA LYS A 240 -14.37 -5.91 -20.15
C LYS A 240 -13.78 -4.50 -19.89
N GLY A 241 -13.38 -4.22 -18.65
CA GLY A 241 -12.69 -2.98 -18.27
C GLY A 241 -11.31 -2.88 -18.92
N ALA A 242 -10.53 -3.95 -18.87
CA ALA A 242 -9.20 -4.03 -19.48
C ALA A 242 -9.25 -3.82 -21.00
N ASP A 243 -10.22 -4.46 -21.68
CA ASP A 243 -10.47 -4.25 -23.12
C ASP A 243 -10.79 -2.79 -23.43
N ALA A 244 -11.59 -2.14 -22.58
CA ALA A 244 -11.99 -0.75 -22.73
C ALA A 244 -10.94 0.26 -22.22
N GLY A 245 -9.86 -0.16 -21.55
CA GLY A 245 -8.87 0.76 -20.95
C GLY A 245 -9.38 1.49 -19.71
N ALA A 246 -10.30 0.90 -18.97
CA ALA A 246 -11.04 1.56 -17.90
C ALA A 246 -10.15 1.98 -16.71
N MET A 247 -9.16 1.16 -16.30
CA MET A 247 -8.24 1.53 -15.23
C MET A 247 -7.34 2.70 -15.63
N THR A 248 -6.84 2.71 -16.87
CA THR A 248 -6.04 3.82 -17.38
C THR A 248 -6.85 5.13 -17.36
N TYR A 249 -8.10 5.09 -17.82
CA TYR A 249 -9.01 6.24 -17.76
C TYR A 249 -9.31 6.68 -16.32
N LEU A 250 -9.51 5.73 -15.41
CA LEU A 250 -9.73 6.01 -13.98
C LEU A 250 -8.53 6.74 -13.37
N MET A 251 -7.33 6.21 -13.59
CA MET A 251 -6.10 6.79 -13.06
C MET A 251 -5.74 8.12 -13.74
N ASP A 252 -6.07 8.31 -15.02
CA ASP A 252 -5.94 9.59 -15.69
C ASP A 252 -6.82 10.67 -15.04
N ASN A 253 -8.06 10.35 -14.68
CA ASN A 253 -8.92 11.27 -13.92
C ASN A 253 -8.34 11.63 -12.55
N VAL A 254 -7.73 10.68 -11.85
CA VAL A 254 -7.01 10.95 -10.58
C VAL A 254 -5.84 11.89 -10.84
N LEU A 255 -5.07 11.64 -11.90
CA LEU A 255 -3.92 12.45 -12.29
C LEU A 255 -4.33 13.90 -12.62
N ARG A 256 -5.35 14.11 -13.47
CA ARG A 256 -5.89 15.45 -13.81
C ARG A 256 -6.36 16.22 -12.59
N GLY A 257 -7.02 15.53 -11.66
CA GLY A 257 -7.51 16.14 -10.41
C GLY A 257 -6.40 16.59 -9.45
N HIS A 258 -5.17 16.10 -9.63
CA HIS A 258 -4.05 16.33 -8.72
C HIS A 258 -2.80 16.93 -9.37
N ALA A 259 -2.78 17.14 -10.68
CA ALA A 259 -1.68 17.82 -11.39
C ALA A 259 -1.44 19.22 -10.81
N GLY A 260 -0.17 19.61 -10.73
CA GLY A 260 0.27 20.86 -10.08
C GLY A 260 0.32 20.81 -8.55
N ARG A 261 0.00 19.67 -7.94
CA ARG A 261 0.07 19.50 -6.47
C ARG A 261 1.34 18.76 -6.06
N GLY A 262 1.85 19.03 -4.86
CA GLY A 262 3.05 18.39 -4.32
C GLY A 262 2.82 16.94 -3.83
N LEU A 263 2.14 16.13 -4.62
CA LEU A 263 1.82 14.72 -4.31
C LEU A 263 2.63 13.78 -5.18
N LYS A 264 2.68 12.51 -4.77
CA LYS A 264 3.27 11.40 -5.53
C LYS A 264 2.25 10.27 -5.66
N VAL A 265 2.32 9.51 -6.75
CA VAL A 265 1.51 8.30 -6.98
C VAL A 265 2.39 7.22 -7.65
N SER A 266 1.99 5.96 -7.61
CA SER A 266 2.69 4.90 -8.37
C SER A 266 2.57 5.16 -9.87
N ARG A 267 3.73 5.28 -10.56
CA ARG A 267 3.79 5.48 -12.01
C ARG A 267 3.22 4.28 -12.75
N GLU A 268 3.58 3.08 -12.33
CA GLU A 268 3.19 1.82 -12.97
C GLU A 268 1.66 1.68 -13.03
N LEU A 269 0.97 2.02 -11.95
CA LEU A 269 -0.49 1.97 -11.93
C LEU A 269 -1.11 3.03 -12.86
N VAL A 270 -0.55 4.25 -12.91
CA VAL A 270 -1.04 5.32 -13.78
C VAL A 270 -0.88 4.96 -15.25
N VAL A 271 0.30 4.47 -15.63
CA VAL A 271 0.57 4.10 -17.03
C VAL A 271 0.03 2.72 -17.42
N GLY A 272 -0.55 1.97 -16.46
CA GLY A 272 -1.14 0.65 -16.70
C GLY A 272 -0.12 -0.41 -17.08
N SER A 273 1.08 -0.35 -16.51
CA SER A 273 2.14 -1.37 -16.69
C SER A 273 2.18 -2.41 -15.59
N LEU A 274 1.38 -2.25 -14.52
CA LEU A 274 1.21 -3.29 -13.51
C LEU A 274 0.38 -4.44 -14.10
N GLU A 275 0.99 -5.61 -14.15
CA GLU A 275 0.22 -6.85 -14.09
C GLU A 275 -0.28 -6.94 -12.64
N TYR A 276 -1.59 -6.88 -12.46
CA TYR A 276 -2.18 -7.03 -11.12
C TYR A 276 -1.99 -8.50 -10.70
N GLU A 277 -0.87 -8.80 -10.04
CA GLU A 277 -0.76 -10.06 -9.30
C GLU A 277 -1.78 -10.02 -8.16
N VAL A 278 -2.80 -10.82 -8.33
CA VAL A 278 -3.94 -10.99 -7.41
C VAL A 278 -3.56 -11.84 -6.20
#